data_4d8367063f0c6505c036a1f835a216a3
#
_entry.id   4d8367063f0c6505c036a1f835a216a3
#
_cell.length_a   1.000
_cell.length_b   1.000
_cell.length_c   1.000
_cell.angle_alpha   90.00
_cell.angle_beta   90.00
_cell.angle_gamma   90.00
#
_symmetry.space_group_name_H-M   'P 1'
#
loop_
_entity.id
_entity.type
_entity.pdbx_description
1 polymer ?
#
loop_
_entity_poly.entity_id
_entity_poly.type
_entity_poly.pdbx_seq_one_letter_code
_entity_poly.pdbx_strand_id
1 'polypeptide(L)'
;LFMTSPAGAALGPHLARHGFDYCHTPHPTAVLRPDGQALVLTTDRAKNIAAFDALAAGDGAAHASDVGGVEADAPFLFALLGGALWSWPTVKLMWGQVRKRGLRGLAAWFGRALVPARGWLETTYASPLVQALYAPWVLHCGLTPESTYSGQMGKVIAFALEAAGAPIVKGGSGAGVAAFRALIEAKGGEIRCGADVDRILVRDGKVRGVALADGEEIACGS
;
A
#
# COMPACT_ATOMS: atom_id res chain seq x y z
N LEU A 1 1.61 4.89 1.05
CA LEU A 1 2.87 4.13 1.25
C LEU A 1 4.09 5.04 1.28
N PHE A 2 4.30 5.94 0.29
CA PHE A 2 5.48 6.82 0.28
C PHE A 2 5.59 7.66 1.56
N MET A 3 4.51 8.34 1.98
CA MET A 3 4.51 9.23 3.16
C MET A 3 4.90 8.52 4.47
N THR A 4 4.61 7.24 4.61
CA THR A 4 4.89 6.43 5.80
C THR A 4 6.16 5.58 5.67
N SER A 5 6.87 5.72 4.55
CA SER A 5 8.09 4.97 4.27
C SER A 5 9.34 5.70 4.79
N PRO A 6 10.47 4.99 5.01
CA PRO A 6 11.75 5.63 5.30
C PRO A 6 12.17 6.64 4.23
N ALA A 7 11.86 6.37 2.96
CA ALA A 7 12.10 7.31 1.86
C ALA A 7 11.26 8.59 2.00
N GLY A 8 9.99 8.46 2.39
CA GLY A 8 9.12 9.61 2.68
C GLY A 8 9.63 10.45 3.84
N ALA A 9 10.10 9.81 4.91
CA ALA A 9 10.70 10.50 6.04
C ALA A 9 11.98 11.26 5.64
N ALA A 10 12.83 10.66 4.81
CA ALA A 10 14.08 11.26 4.37
C ALA A 10 13.88 12.36 3.32
N LEU A 11 13.02 12.13 2.32
CA LEU A 11 12.85 13.04 1.18
C LEU A 11 11.72 14.06 1.36
N GLY A 12 10.73 13.75 2.19
CA GLY A 12 9.54 14.60 2.36
C GLY A 12 9.84 16.06 2.66
N PRO A 13 10.71 16.40 3.66
CA PRO A 13 11.06 17.78 3.95
C PRO A 13 11.77 18.50 2.77
N HIS A 14 12.51 17.75 1.97
CA HIS A 14 13.15 18.29 0.78
C HIS A 14 12.14 18.54 -0.35
N LEU A 15 11.27 17.57 -0.60
CA LEU A 15 10.23 17.66 -1.63
C LEU A 15 9.22 18.77 -1.33
N ALA A 16 8.86 18.97 -0.05
CA ALA A 16 7.95 20.05 0.36
C ALA A 16 8.50 21.44 -0.02
N ARG A 17 9.84 21.65 0.06
CA ARG A 17 10.50 22.87 -0.41
C ARG A 17 10.38 23.09 -1.93
N HIS A 18 10.12 22.03 -2.68
CA HIS A 18 9.89 22.07 -4.12
C HIS A 18 8.40 21.97 -4.49
N GLY A 19 7.49 22.26 -3.53
CA GLY A 19 6.05 22.33 -3.79
C GLY A 19 5.31 20.98 -3.73
N PHE A 20 5.91 19.94 -3.18
CA PHE A 20 5.24 18.66 -2.97
C PHE A 20 4.33 18.76 -1.74
N ASP A 21 3.04 18.82 -1.96
CA ASP A 21 2.01 18.98 -0.94
C ASP A 21 0.84 18.03 -1.21
N TYR A 22 0.02 17.77 -0.20
CA TYR A 22 -1.10 16.83 -0.27
C TYR A 22 -2.42 17.49 0.11
N CYS A 23 -3.48 17.12 -0.60
CA CYS A 23 -4.85 17.32 -0.18
C CYS A 23 -5.33 16.09 0.59
N HIS A 24 -5.95 16.31 1.73
CA HIS A 24 -6.53 15.27 2.57
C HIS A 24 -8.06 15.36 2.51
N THR A 25 -8.71 14.19 2.56
CA THR A 25 -10.16 14.10 2.69
C THR A 25 -10.51 13.13 3.82
N PRO A 26 -11.55 13.41 4.63
CA PRO A 26 -12.06 12.44 5.59
C PRO A 26 -12.89 11.31 4.93
N HIS A 27 -13.06 11.34 3.60
CA HIS A 27 -13.85 10.39 2.82
C HIS A 27 -12.97 9.73 1.75
N PRO A 28 -12.13 8.73 2.11
CA PRO A 28 -11.15 8.16 1.21
C PRO A 28 -11.73 7.38 0.04
N THR A 29 -12.88 6.75 0.22
CA THR A 29 -13.53 5.94 -0.83
C THR A 29 -15.03 5.80 -0.58
N ALA A 30 -15.75 5.48 -1.64
CA ALA A 30 -17.19 5.21 -1.59
C ALA A 30 -17.57 4.16 -2.63
N VAL A 31 -18.72 3.52 -2.42
CA VAL A 31 -19.39 2.71 -3.43
C VAL A 31 -20.77 3.29 -3.68
N LEU A 32 -21.16 3.34 -4.94
CA LEU A 32 -22.49 3.77 -5.39
C LEU A 32 -23.08 2.68 -6.29
N ARG A 33 -24.30 2.27 -6.01
CA ARG A 33 -25.06 1.30 -6.82
C ARG A 33 -25.98 2.02 -7.82
N PRO A 34 -26.39 1.33 -8.90
CA PRO A 34 -27.32 1.90 -9.87
C PRO A 34 -28.69 2.29 -9.30
N ASP A 35 -29.11 1.67 -8.20
CA ASP A 35 -30.34 1.99 -7.47
C ASP A 35 -30.24 3.24 -6.56
N GLY A 36 -29.08 3.91 -6.57
CA GLY A 36 -28.81 5.10 -5.77
C GLY A 36 -28.32 4.82 -4.34
N GLN A 37 -28.26 3.56 -3.90
CA GLN A 37 -27.68 3.25 -2.60
C GLN A 37 -26.17 3.53 -2.62
N ALA A 38 -25.69 4.19 -1.58
CA ALA A 38 -24.27 4.53 -1.45
C ALA A 38 -23.75 4.20 -0.05
N LEU A 39 -22.46 3.86 0.02
CA LEU A 39 -21.74 3.71 1.26
C LEU A 39 -20.39 4.45 1.14
N VAL A 40 -20.11 5.32 2.07
CA VAL A 40 -18.86 6.10 2.13
C VAL A 40 -18.03 5.59 3.29
N LEU A 41 -16.79 5.20 3.02
CA LEU A 41 -15.80 4.97 4.07
C LEU A 41 -15.27 6.33 4.54
N THR A 42 -15.15 6.49 5.85
CA THR A 42 -14.61 7.72 6.45
C THR A 42 -13.33 7.39 7.23
N THR A 43 -12.59 8.42 7.64
CA THR A 43 -11.46 8.27 8.58
C THR A 43 -11.91 8.22 10.05
N ASP A 44 -13.18 8.13 10.31
CA ASP A 44 -13.80 8.01 11.64
C ASP A 44 -14.39 6.60 11.81
N ARG A 45 -13.69 5.77 12.56
CA ARG A 45 -14.08 4.37 12.80
C ARG A 45 -15.48 4.23 13.41
N ALA A 46 -15.86 5.14 14.30
CA ALA A 46 -17.17 5.07 14.93
C ALA A 46 -18.31 5.31 13.93
N LYS A 47 -18.10 6.24 12.99
CA LYS A 47 -19.05 6.49 11.89
C LYS A 47 -19.12 5.30 10.94
N ASN A 48 -17.99 4.68 10.62
CA ASN A 48 -17.95 3.49 9.76
C ASN A 48 -18.69 2.32 10.41
N ILE A 49 -18.46 2.04 11.69
CA ILE A 49 -19.17 1.01 12.46
C ILE A 49 -20.67 1.25 12.39
N ALA A 50 -21.14 2.46 12.71
CA ALA A 50 -22.56 2.80 12.69
C ALA A 50 -23.17 2.67 11.30
N ALA A 51 -22.48 3.13 10.26
CA ALA A 51 -22.95 3.04 8.88
C ALA A 51 -23.04 1.59 8.38
N PHE A 52 -22.09 0.72 8.76
CA PHE A 52 -22.08 -0.68 8.36
C PHE A 52 -23.18 -1.47 9.10
N ASP A 53 -23.34 -1.24 10.40
CA ASP A 53 -24.41 -1.85 11.20
C ASP A 53 -25.81 -1.40 10.73
N ALA A 54 -25.96 -0.20 10.22
CA ALA A 54 -27.22 0.27 9.62
C ALA A 54 -27.60 -0.48 8.34
N LEU A 55 -26.62 -1.04 7.62
CA LEU A 55 -26.85 -1.86 6.43
C LEU A 55 -27.10 -3.32 6.78
N ALA A 56 -26.34 -3.86 7.71
CA ALA A 56 -26.53 -5.22 8.22
C ALA A 56 -25.96 -5.31 9.65
N ALA A 57 -26.77 -5.76 10.58
CA ALA A 57 -26.37 -5.90 11.99
C ALA A 57 -25.17 -6.83 12.12
N GLY A 58 -24.11 -6.35 12.79
CA GLY A 58 -22.85 -7.07 12.97
C GLY A 58 -21.73 -6.71 11.99
N ASP A 59 -22.03 -6.09 10.85
CA ASP A 59 -21.01 -5.69 9.87
C ASP A 59 -20.07 -4.61 10.45
N GLY A 60 -20.57 -3.70 11.28
CA GLY A 60 -19.76 -2.72 11.98
C GLY A 60 -18.79 -3.35 12.99
N ALA A 61 -19.24 -4.33 13.76
CA ALA A 61 -18.38 -5.07 14.66
C ALA A 61 -17.33 -5.90 13.90
N ALA A 62 -17.70 -6.49 12.77
CA ALA A 62 -16.80 -7.22 11.89
C ALA A 62 -15.71 -6.29 11.32
N HIS A 63 -16.08 -5.10 10.85
CA HIS A 63 -15.15 -4.08 10.40
C HIS A 63 -14.16 -3.66 11.50
N ALA A 64 -14.66 -3.35 12.70
CA ALA A 64 -13.82 -2.98 13.84
C ALA A 64 -12.82 -4.10 14.20
N SER A 65 -13.25 -5.36 14.14
CA SER A 65 -12.40 -6.52 14.36
C SER A 65 -11.31 -6.66 13.30
N ASP A 66 -11.65 -6.53 12.03
CA ASP A 66 -10.70 -6.64 10.92
C ASP A 66 -9.63 -5.54 10.97
N VAL A 67 -10.06 -4.29 11.12
CA VAL A 67 -9.16 -3.12 11.15
C VAL A 67 -8.31 -3.15 12.43
N GLY A 68 -8.91 -3.45 13.58
CA GLY A 68 -8.19 -3.62 14.85
C GLY A 68 -7.19 -4.78 14.83
N GLY A 69 -7.49 -5.87 14.13
CA GLY A 69 -6.58 -6.99 13.93
C GLY A 69 -5.35 -6.58 13.11
N VAL A 70 -5.52 -5.81 12.03
CA VAL A 70 -4.41 -5.26 11.26
C VAL A 70 -3.59 -4.29 12.11
N GLU A 71 -4.24 -3.40 12.85
CA GLU A 71 -3.60 -2.42 13.73
C GLU A 71 -2.72 -3.10 14.79
N ALA A 72 -3.23 -4.13 15.44
CA ALA A 72 -2.49 -4.90 16.45
C ALA A 72 -1.27 -5.64 15.87
N ASP A 73 -1.34 -6.04 14.61
CA ASP A 73 -0.28 -6.75 13.89
C ASP A 73 0.57 -5.86 12.97
N ALA A 74 0.27 -4.55 12.91
CA ALA A 74 0.91 -3.61 12.01
C ALA A 74 2.45 -3.64 12.04
N PRO A 75 3.12 -3.65 13.21
CA PRO A 75 4.59 -3.71 13.25
C PRO A 75 5.16 -4.97 12.58
N PHE A 76 4.50 -6.13 12.78
CA PHE A 76 4.90 -7.38 12.15
C PHE A 76 4.62 -7.38 10.65
N LEU A 77 3.41 -6.99 10.29
CA LEU A 77 2.91 -7.00 8.93
C LEU A 77 3.73 -6.07 8.02
N PHE A 78 3.94 -4.81 8.45
CA PHE A 78 4.70 -3.84 7.65
C PHE A 78 6.19 -4.14 7.61
N ALA A 79 6.78 -4.73 8.66
CA ALA A 79 8.16 -5.22 8.61
C ALA A 79 8.31 -6.36 7.60
N LEU A 80 7.32 -7.25 7.49
CA LEU A 80 7.31 -8.34 6.52
C LEU A 80 7.13 -7.84 5.08
N LEU A 81 6.21 -6.88 4.87
CA LEU A 81 5.92 -6.30 3.55
C LEU A 81 7.05 -5.39 3.04
N GLY A 82 7.76 -4.69 3.94
CA GLY A 82 8.82 -3.75 3.58
C GLY A 82 10.23 -4.31 3.64
N GLY A 83 10.40 -5.54 4.13
CA GLY A 83 11.69 -6.18 4.33
C GLY A 83 12.07 -7.19 3.25
N ALA A 84 13.37 -7.48 3.14
CA ALA A 84 13.83 -8.61 2.34
C ALA A 84 13.45 -9.92 3.04
N LEU A 85 12.62 -10.76 2.41
CA LEU A 85 12.10 -12.00 3.01
C LEU A 85 13.24 -12.95 3.42
N TRP A 86 14.27 -13.09 2.62
CA TRP A 86 15.44 -13.92 2.85
C TRP A 86 16.57 -13.12 3.48
N SER A 87 16.35 -12.61 4.70
CA SER A 87 17.32 -11.80 5.43
C SER A 87 17.37 -12.16 6.92
N TRP A 88 18.49 -11.89 7.56
CA TRP A 88 18.66 -12.11 8.99
C TRP A 88 17.67 -11.31 9.87
N PRO A 89 17.32 -10.05 9.53
CA PRO A 89 16.23 -9.34 10.21
C PRO A 89 14.88 -10.06 10.15
N THR A 90 14.52 -10.66 8.99
CA THR A 90 13.27 -11.41 8.85
C THR A 90 13.28 -12.69 9.69
N VAL A 91 14.40 -13.39 9.76
CA VAL A 91 14.55 -14.56 10.67
C VAL A 91 14.32 -14.15 12.13
N LYS A 92 14.92 -13.03 12.57
CA LYS A 92 14.71 -12.51 13.93
C LYS A 92 13.25 -12.10 14.17
N LEU A 93 12.63 -11.47 13.18
CA LEU A 93 11.22 -11.08 13.22
C LEU A 93 10.32 -12.31 13.41
N MET A 94 10.52 -13.35 12.61
CA MET A 94 9.78 -14.62 12.68
C MET A 94 9.99 -15.31 14.02
N TRP A 95 11.22 -15.37 14.52
CA TRP A 95 11.53 -15.93 15.83
C TRP A 95 10.80 -15.18 16.97
N GLY A 96 10.77 -13.84 16.89
CA GLY A 96 10.00 -13.01 17.82
C GLY A 96 8.51 -13.34 17.81
N GLN A 97 7.93 -13.59 16.62
CA GLN A 97 6.53 -14.01 16.50
C GLN A 97 6.28 -15.43 17.05
N VAL A 98 7.21 -16.36 16.84
CA VAL A 98 7.14 -17.71 17.43
C VAL A 98 7.13 -17.61 18.98
N ARG A 99 7.98 -16.76 19.57
CA ARG A 99 8.00 -16.55 21.03
C ARG A 99 6.72 -15.91 21.55
N LYS A 100 6.11 -14.98 20.77
CA LYS A 100 4.87 -14.26 21.14
C LYS A 100 3.62 -15.15 21.02
N ARG A 101 3.50 -15.92 19.93
CA ARG A 101 2.26 -16.62 19.52
C ARG A 101 2.37 -18.15 19.58
N GLY A 102 3.57 -18.69 19.74
CA GLY A 102 3.88 -20.10 19.50
C GLY A 102 3.87 -20.48 18.02
N LEU A 103 4.42 -21.63 17.66
CA LEU A 103 4.43 -22.13 16.27
C LEU A 103 3.02 -22.30 15.71
N ARG A 104 2.10 -22.90 16.49
CA ARG A 104 0.70 -23.10 16.07
C ARG A 104 -0.02 -21.77 15.82
N GLY A 105 0.18 -20.77 16.70
CA GLY A 105 -0.42 -19.45 16.54
C GLY A 105 0.10 -18.71 15.34
N LEU A 106 1.39 -18.82 15.04
CA LEU A 106 1.99 -18.23 13.85
C LEU A 106 1.50 -18.93 12.57
N ALA A 107 1.44 -20.26 12.56
CA ALA A 107 0.90 -21.02 11.43
C ALA A 107 -0.58 -20.67 11.17
N ALA A 108 -1.39 -20.55 12.23
CA ALA A 108 -2.78 -20.13 12.12
C ALA A 108 -2.92 -18.70 11.59
N TRP A 109 -2.01 -17.80 11.96
CA TRP A 109 -1.98 -16.43 11.43
C TRP A 109 -1.72 -16.43 9.91
N PHE A 110 -0.71 -17.19 9.45
CA PHE A 110 -0.45 -17.33 8.01
C PHE A 110 -1.61 -18.02 7.29
N GLY A 111 -2.21 -19.05 7.89
CA GLY A 111 -3.40 -19.70 7.31
C GLY A 111 -4.53 -18.72 7.07
N ARG A 112 -4.83 -17.85 8.03
CA ARG A 112 -5.83 -16.78 7.85
C ARG A 112 -5.41 -15.75 6.81
N ALA A 113 -4.12 -15.40 6.76
CA ALA A 113 -3.61 -14.45 5.78
C ALA A 113 -3.71 -14.96 4.33
N LEU A 114 -3.72 -16.28 4.13
CA LEU A 114 -3.84 -16.90 2.80
C LEU A 114 -5.27 -16.88 2.23
N VAL A 115 -6.27 -16.53 3.04
CA VAL A 115 -7.68 -16.52 2.60
C VAL A 115 -7.86 -15.52 1.45
N PRO A 116 -8.53 -15.92 0.32
CA PRO A 116 -8.90 -15.02 -0.75
C PRO A 116 -9.88 -13.94 -0.30
N ALA A 117 -9.88 -12.78 -0.97
CA ALA A 117 -10.77 -11.67 -0.62
C ALA A 117 -12.25 -12.02 -0.75
N ARG A 118 -12.63 -12.81 -1.76
CA ARG A 118 -14.01 -13.31 -1.89
C ARG A 118 -14.44 -14.05 -0.63
N GLY A 119 -13.67 -15.06 -0.20
CA GLY A 119 -13.97 -15.82 0.99
C GLY A 119 -14.02 -14.97 2.25
N TRP A 120 -13.09 -14.03 2.40
CA TRP A 120 -13.12 -13.07 3.50
C TRP A 120 -14.41 -12.23 3.49
N LEU A 121 -14.72 -11.57 2.37
CA LEU A 121 -15.85 -10.65 2.27
C LEU A 121 -17.19 -11.36 2.48
N GLU A 122 -17.40 -12.50 1.82
CA GLU A 122 -18.66 -13.27 1.89
C GLU A 122 -18.90 -13.91 3.26
N THR A 123 -17.83 -14.27 4.00
CA THR A 123 -17.97 -14.86 5.34
C THR A 123 -18.00 -13.83 6.46
N THR A 124 -17.52 -12.61 6.20
CA THR A 124 -17.36 -11.57 7.25
C THR A 124 -18.49 -10.55 7.22
N TYR A 125 -18.95 -10.14 6.03
CA TYR A 125 -19.93 -9.09 5.85
C TYR A 125 -21.21 -9.62 5.22
N ALA A 126 -22.34 -9.34 5.87
CA ALA A 126 -23.65 -9.70 5.33
C ALA A 126 -24.15 -8.70 4.26
N SER A 127 -23.75 -7.43 4.35
CA SER A 127 -24.13 -6.39 3.40
C SER A 127 -23.34 -6.49 2.09
N PRO A 128 -24.02 -6.69 0.93
CA PRO A 128 -23.36 -6.63 -0.38
C PRO A 128 -22.72 -5.28 -0.68
N LEU A 129 -23.20 -4.21 -0.04
CA LEU A 129 -22.64 -2.86 -0.22
C LEU A 129 -21.27 -2.72 0.48
N VAL A 130 -21.12 -3.31 1.66
CA VAL A 130 -19.82 -3.37 2.36
C VAL A 130 -18.83 -4.25 1.59
N GLN A 131 -19.29 -5.40 1.08
CA GLN A 131 -18.46 -6.25 0.22
C GLN A 131 -17.99 -5.49 -1.03
N ALA A 132 -18.90 -4.77 -1.70
CA ALA A 132 -18.59 -3.96 -2.88
C ALA A 132 -17.67 -2.77 -2.58
N LEU A 133 -17.71 -2.23 -1.38
CA LEU A 133 -16.80 -1.15 -0.95
C LEU A 133 -15.34 -1.62 -0.94
N TYR A 134 -15.07 -2.85 -0.49
CA TYR A 134 -13.72 -3.36 -0.30
C TYR A 134 -13.18 -4.20 -1.46
N ALA A 135 -14.04 -4.89 -2.21
CA ALA A 135 -13.62 -5.79 -3.27
C ALA A 135 -12.69 -5.14 -4.33
N PRO A 136 -12.93 -3.90 -4.82
CA PRO A 136 -12.07 -3.28 -5.83
C PRO A 136 -10.65 -2.99 -5.33
N TRP A 137 -10.48 -2.80 -4.02
CA TRP A 137 -9.19 -2.40 -3.46
C TRP A 137 -8.14 -3.51 -3.48
N VAL A 138 -8.53 -4.78 -3.58
CA VAL A 138 -7.57 -5.86 -3.76
C VAL A 138 -6.89 -5.80 -5.13
N LEU A 139 -7.58 -5.27 -6.14
CA LEU A 139 -7.03 -5.05 -7.49
C LEU A 139 -5.91 -4.01 -7.49
N HIS A 140 -5.94 -3.06 -6.54
CA HIS A 140 -4.88 -2.06 -6.36
C HIS A 140 -3.51 -2.69 -6.05
N CYS A 141 -3.49 -3.88 -5.46
CA CYS A 141 -2.28 -4.64 -5.19
C CYS A 141 -1.90 -5.62 -6.32
N GLY A 142 -2.57 -5.57 -7.47
CA GLY A 142 -2.37 -6.50 -8.58
C GLY A 142 -2.91 -7.91 -8.31
N LEU A 143 -3.82 -8.06 -7.32
CA LEU A 143 -4.44 -9.33 -6.95
C LEU A 143 -5.88 -9.38 -7.45
N THR A 144 -6.40 -10.58 -7.69
CA THR A 144 -7.84 -10.81 -7.91
C THR A 144 -8.53 -11.16 -6.59
N PRO A 145 -9.88 -11.04 -6.50
CA PRO A 145 -10.60 -11.48 -5.31
C PRO A 145 -10.41 -12.96 -4.96
N GLU A 146 -10.03 -13.79 -5.93
CA GLU A 146 -9.75 -15.21 -5.80
C GLU A 146 -8.28 -15.52 -5.49
N SER A 147 -7.40 -14.53 -5.62
CA SER A 147 -5.97 -14.74 -5.34
C SER A 147 -5.74 -15.06 -3.87
N THR A 148 -4.87 -16.02 -3.62
CA THR A 148 -4.34 -16.27 -2.27
C THR A 148 -3.75 -14.98 -1.70
N TYR A 149 -3.99 -14.74 -0.42
CA TYR A 149 -3.52 -13.54 0.31
C TYR A 149 -4.29 -12.23 0.00
N SER A 150 -5.20 -12.22 -0.98
CA SER A 150 -5.94 -11.01 -1.34
C SER A 150 -6.85 -10.50 -0.22
N GLY A 151 -7.41 -11.38 0.61
CA GLY A 151 -8.19 -10.99 1.79
C GLY A 151 -7.37 -10.22 2.82
N GLN A 152 -6.15 -10.68 3.10
CA GLN A 152 -5.24 -9.97 4.00
C GLN A 152 -4.86 -8.58 3.45
N MET A 153 -4.57 -8.50 2.16
CA MET A 153 -4.28 -7.20 1.52
C MET A 153 -5.49 -6.27 1.51
N GLY A 154 -6.70 -6.81 1.30
CA GLY A 154 -7.93 -6.04 1.43
C GLY A 154 -8.11 -5.43 2.82
N LYS A 155 -7.84 -6.20 3.88
CA LYS A 155 -7.88 -5.71 5.27
C LYS A 155 -6.82 -4.63 5.54
N VAL A 156 -5.60 -4.81 5.03
CA VAL A 156 -4.52 -3.81 5.14
C VAL A 156 -4.91 -2.50 4.49
N ILE A 157 -5.54 -2.55 3.31
CA ILE A 157 -5.98 -1.35 2.61
C ILE A 157 -7.16 -0.71 3.34
N ALA A 158 -8.14 -1.49 3.81
CA ALA A 158 -9.25 -0.98 4.62
C ALA A 158 -8.74 -0.22 5.86
N PHE A 159 -7.78 -0.79 6.59
CA PHE A 159 -7.08 -0.12 7.69
C PHE A 159 -6.38 1.16 7.25
N ALA A 160 -5.61 1.12 6.16
CA ALA A 160 -4.85 2.28 5.68
C ALA A 160 -5.76 3.43 5.25
N LEU A 161 -6.87 3.13 4.58
CA LEU A 161 -7.87 4.12 4.16
C LEU A 161 -8.56 4.77 5.35
N GLU A 162 -8.94 3.99 6.37
CA GLU A 162 -9.53 4.53 7.59
C GLU A 162 -8.52 5.34 8.40
N ALA A 163 -7.30 4.84 8.59
CA ALA A 163 -6.30 5.47 9.45
C ALA A 163 -5.67 6.74 8.84
N ALA A 164 -5.48 6.78 7.52
CA ALA A 164 -4.73 7.83 6.84
C ALA A 164 -5.50 8.53 5.71
N GLY A 165 -6.68 8.02 5.36
CA GLY A 165 -7.41 8.48 4.19
C GLY A 165 -6.71 8.08 2.88
N ALA A 166 -7.06 8.78 1.81
CA ALA A 166 -6.43 8.65 0.49
C ALA A 166 -5.86 10.02 0.07
N PRO A 167 -4.71 10.44 0.60
CA PRO A 167 -4.13 11.74 0.27
C PRO A 167 -3.75 11.79 -1.21
N ILE A 168 -4.07 12.92 -1.85
CA ILE A 168 -3.84 13.19 -3.26
C ILE A 168 -2.82 14.32 -3.38
N VAL A 169 -1.87 14.20 -4.28
CA VAL A 169 -0.90 15.27 -4.52
C VAL A 169 -1.62 16.53 -5.00
N LYS A 170 -1.42 17.64 -4.30
CA LYS A 170 -2.00 18.93 -4.64
C LYS A 170 -1.50 19.39 -6.00
N GLY A 171 -2.41 19.76 -6.90
CA GLY A 171 -2.07 20.07 -8.28
C GLY A 171 -1.89 18.84 -9.20
N GLY A 172 -2.21 17.63 -8.68
CA GLY A 172 -2.15 16.38 -9.43
C GLY A 172 -0.78 15.71 -9.43
N SER A 173 -0.69 14.53 -10.04
CA SER A 173 0.55 13.73 -10.05
C SER A 173 1.71 14.44 -10.75
N GLY A 174 1.44 15.29 -11.76
CA GLY A 174 2.45 16.10 -12.42
C GLY A 174 3.20 17.04 -11.48
N ALA A 175 2.53 17.60 -10.47
CA ALA A 175 3.18 18.44 -9.45
C ALA A 175 4.18 17.60 -8.61
N GLY A 176 3.82 16.34 -8.30
CA GLY A 176 4.73 15.43 -7.64
C GLY A 176 5.99 15.15 -8.47
N VAL A 177 5.81 14.84 -9.75
CA VAL A 177 6.94 14.62 -10.68
C VAL A 177 7.83 15.86 -10.78
N ALA A 178 7.23 17.07 -10.88
CA ALA A 178 7.97 18.33 -10.94
C ALA A 178 8.79 18.57 -9.67
N ALA A 179 8.25 18.26 -8.49
CA ALA A 179 8.98 18.40 -7.22
C ALA A 179 10.17 17.45 -7.12
N PHE A 180 10.02 16.19 -7.54
CA PHE A 180 11.15 15.24 -7.61
C PHE A 180 12.21 15.70 -8.62
N ARG A 181 11.79 16.16 -9.78
CA ARG A 181 12.70 16.73 -10.77
C ARG A 181 13.51 17.89 -10.21
N ALA A 182 12.85 18.87 -9.63
CA ALA A 182 13.49 20.03 -9.02
C ALA A 182 14.47 19.64 -7.90
N LEU A 183 14.14 18.63 -7.10
CA LEU A 183 15.03 18.12 -6.06
C LEU A 183 16.28 17.45 -6.65
N ILE A 184 16.13 16.65 -7.71
CA ILE A 184 17.25 16.00 -8.42
C ILE A 184 18.18 17.06 -9.01
N GLU A 185 17.62 18.03 -9.75
CA GLU A 185 18.38 19.13 -10.37
C GLU A 185 19.08 20.00 -9.33
N ALA A 186 18.42 20.30 -8.18
CA ALA A 186 19.02 21.04 -7.07
C ALA A 186 20.19 20.27 -6.38
N LYS A 187 20.27 18.96 -6.58
CA LYS A 187 21.39 18.12 -6.14
C LYS A 187 22.46 17.90 -7.21
N GLY A 188 22.36 18.58 -8.34
CA GLY A 188 23.30 18.46 -9.46
C GLY A 188 23.04 17.25 -10.36
N GLY A 189 21.89 16.58 -10.20
CA GLY A 189 21.48 15.49 -11.09
C GLY A 189 20.88 16.02 -12.36
N GLU A 190 20.92 15.23 -13.44
CA GLU A 190 20.31 15.51 -14.72
C GLU A 190 19.20 14.49 -15.00
N ILE A 191 18.09 14.98 -15.60
CA ILE A 191 17.00 14.14 -16.07
C ILE A 191 16.90 14.29 -17.57
N ARG A 192 17.12 13.20 -18.28
CA ARG A 192 17.05 13.13 -19.73
C ARG A 192 15.84 12.32 -20.16
N CYS A 193 14.86 12.99 -20.77
CA CYS A 193 13.69 12.35 -21.36
C CYS A 193 13.94 11.96 -22.80
N GLY A 194 13.19 10.98 -23.32
CA GLY A 194 13.36 10.49 -24.69
C GLY A 194 14.66 9.69 -24.91
N ALA A 195 15.35 9.32 -23.82
CA ALA A 195 16.55 8.49 -23.84
C ALA A 195 16.16 7.03 -23.55
N ASP A 196 15.77 6.29 -24.57
CA ASP A 196 15.36 4.89 -24.46
C ASP A 196 16.61 4.00 -24.26
N VAL A 197 16.64 3.29 -23.12
CA VAL A 197 17.77 2.42 -22.77
C VAL A 197 17.56 1.04 -23.40
N ASP A 198 18.44 0.70 -24.36
CA ASP A 198 18.48 -0.61 -25.00
C ASP A 198 19.09 -1.68 -24.09
N ARG A 199 20.24 -1.39 -23.48
CA ARG A 199 20.93 -2.37 -22.64
C ARG A 199 21.82 -1.74 -21.56
N ILE A 200 22.06 -2.52 -20.51
CA ILE A 200 23.05 -2.20 -19.47
C ILE A 200 24.44 -2.71 -19.93
N LEU A 201 25.44 -1.85 -19.89
CA LEU A 201 26.81 -2.20 -20.22
C LEU A 201 27.51 -2.82 -18.99
N VAL A 202 27.89 -4.10 -19.13
CA VAL A 202 28.61 -4.83 -18.07
C VAL A 202 29.98 -5.25 -18.60
N ARG A 203 31.06 -4.91 -17.85
CA ARG A 203 32.41 -5.37 -18.11
C ARG A 203 33.00 -5.91 -16.81
N ASP A 204 33.62 -7.07 -16.85
CA ASP A 204 34.21 -7.77 -15.69
C ASP A 204 33.25 -7.91 -14.50
N GLY A 205 31.97 -8.25 -14.79
CA GLY A 205 30.92 -8.41 -13.79
C GLY A 205 30.45 -7.12 -13.09
N LYS A 206 30.88 -5.95 -13.59
CA LYS A 206 30.49 -4.63 -13.06
C LYS A 206 29.71 -3.84 -14.11
N VAL A 207 28.66 -3.13 -13.66
CA VAL A 207 27.95 -2.17 -14.51
C VAL A 207 28.90 -1.01 -14.84
N ARG A 208 28.99 -0.64 -16.12
CA ARG A 208 29.82 0.44 -16.64
C ARG A 208 29.04 1.57 -17.29
N GLY A 209 27.75 1.39 -17.49
CA GLY A 209 26.90 2.37 -18.11
C GLY A 209 25.67 1.75 -18.73
N VAL A 210 25.03 2.52 -19.57
CA VAL A 210 23.90 2.09 -20.40
C VAL A 210 24.16 2.46 -21.87
N ALA A 211 23.62 1.66 -22.80
CA ALA A 211 23.54 2.04 -24.20
C ALA A 211 22.11 2.42 -24.52
N LEU A 212 21.92 3.53 -25.20
CA LEU A 212 20.63 4.00 -25.69
C LEU A 212 20.28 3.34 -27.02
N ALA A 213 19.01 3.37 -27.39
CA ALA A 213 18.50 2.81 -28.64
C ALA A 213 19.07 3.50 -29.90
N ASP A 214 19.51 4.75 -29.76
CA ASP A 214 20.17 5.51 -30.84
C ASP A 214 21.68 5.20 -30.94
N GLY A 215 22.22 4.34 -30.10
CA GLY A 215 23.62 3.92 -30.10
C GLY A 215 24.53 4.75 -29.17
N GLU A 216 24.03 5.80 -28.51
CA GLU A 216 24.81 6.53 -27.52
C GLU A 216 25.11 5.67 -26.30
N GLU A 217 26.33 5.68 -25.79
CA GLU A 217 26.73 5.03 -24.54
C GLU A 217 26.92 6.09 -23.44
N ILE A 218 26.20 5.92 -22.34
CA ILE A 218 26.33 6.77 -21.15
C ILE A 218 27.07 5.98 -20.08
N ALA A 219 28.29 6.41 -19.75
CA ALA A 219 29.09 5.76 -18.73
C ALA A 219 28.58 6.07 -17.31
N CYS A 220 28.62 5.09 -16.40
CA CYS A 220 28.47 5.34 -14.98
C CYS A 220 29.79 5.24 -14.25
N GLY A 221 30.00 6.12 -13.26
CA GLY A 221 31.09 5.98 -12.29
C GLY A 221 30.86 4.75 -11.40
N SER A 222 31.91 4.00 -11.15
CA SER A 222 31.88 2.84 -10.22
C SER A 222 31.87 3.32 -8.78
#